data_d4966f388f209d56dc6928d08baf07c9
#
_entry.id   d4966f388f209d56dc6928d08baf07c9
#
_cell.length_a   1.000
_cell.length_b   1.000
_cell.length_c   1.000
_cell.angle_alpha   90.00
_cell.angle_beta   90.00
_cell.angle_gamma   90.00
#
_symmetry.space_group_name_H-M   'P 1'
#
loop_
_entity.id
_entity.type
_entity.pdbx_description
1 polymer ?
#
loop_
_entity_poly.entity_id
_entity_poly.type
_entity_poly.pdbx_seq_one_letter_code
_entity_poly.pdbx_strand_id
1 'polypeptide(L)'
;MIKFKNKILIIGHGAVGRCALPLLVKHISVPYRNITVIDFVDKREELDPWIKKGVKYFQERITPVNIARTLSRHVSPGGLVVDLAWNIESVSMLNWCHENKVLYVNTSVEEWDPYANIEKKTPYEKSLYYKQMEIWKLISRWNTDHKATTAVLNHGANPGLISHFTKKGIIDIAERILKDRAVAKKDEKILEHFIKEEKFPELSMKLGIKVIHISERDTQITDKPKQVDEFVGTWSIEGLREEGIAPAEIGWGTHENELPELANVPEVGPRNQIFLSRMGMNTWVRSWVPYGEVVGMVIRHAEAFTISDRLTIWRKGRAIYRPTVHYAYMPCNETLSSLYELRCRNYELQPKIRITFLLN
;
A
#
# COMPACT_ATOMS: atom_id res chain seq x y z
N MET A 1 -10.59 -13.38 20.26
CA MET A 1 -11.19 -13.41 18.93
C MET A 1 -12.28 -12.35 18.85
N ILE A 2 -12.20 -11.44 17.87
CA ILE A 2 -13.20 -10.37 17.67
C ILE A 2 -14.47 -11.00 17.12
N LYS A 3 -15.63 -10.70 17.72
CA LYS A 3 -16.92 -11.20 17.21
C LYS A 3 -17.45 -10.26 16.13
N PHE A 4 -17.73 -10.81 14.94
CA PHE A 4 -18.34 -10.07 13.84
C PHE A 4 -19.58 -10.82 13.33
N LYS A 5 -20.75 -10.19 13.44
CA LYS A 5 -22.03 -10.86 13.15
C LYS A 5 -22.55 -10.58 11.74
N ASN A 6 -22.02 -9.54 11.09
CA ASN A 6 -22.49 -9.09 9.78
C ASN A 6 -21.82 -9.85 8.64
N LYS A 7 -22.18 -9.53 7.40
CA LYS A 7 -21.60 -10.15 6.20
C LYS A 7 -20.20 -9.59 5.94
N ILE A 8 -19.31 -10.43 5.47
CA ILE A 8 -17.99 -10.08 4.93
C ILE A 8 -17.95 -10.46 3.46
N LEU A 9 -17.63 -9.51 2.61
CA LEU A 9 -17.37 -9.71 1.20
C LEU A 9 -15.87 -9.57 0.93
N ILE A 10 -15.24 -10.64 0.46
CA ILE A 10 -13.86 -10.64 0.01
C ILE A 10 -13.87 -10.58 -1.52
N ILE A 11 -13.19 -9.61 -2.09
CA ILE A 11 -13.06 -9.43 -3.53
C ILE A 11 -11.62 -9.71 -3.91
N GLY A 12 -11.41 -10.71 -4.78
CA GLY A 12 -10.08 -11.21 -5.15
C GLY A 12 -9.61 -12.36 -4.27
N HIS A 13 -9.30 -13.50 -4.91
CA HIS A 13 -8.69 -14.69 -4.27
C HIS A 13 -7.39 -15.07 -4.97
N GLY A 14 -6.55 -14.05 -5.21
CA GLY A 14 -5.18 -14.19 -5.69
C GLY A 14 -4.21 -14.54 -4.54
N ALA A 15 -2.93 -14.22 -4.69
CA ALA A 15 -1.90 -14.50 -3.68
C ALA A 15 -2.28 -13.97 -2.28
N VAL A 16 -2.73 -12.72 -2.19
CA VAL A 16 -3.13 -12.09 -0.93
C VAL A 16 -4.41 -12.71 -0.37
N GLY A 17 -5.42 -12.95 -1.21
CA GLY A 17 -6.71 -13.51 -0.79
C GLY A 17 -6.58 -14.92 -0.21
N ARG A 18 -5.69 -15.75 -0.77
CA ARG A 18 -5.36 -17.09 -0.24
C ARG A 18 -4.82 -17.04 1.19
N CYS A 19 -4.04 -16.03 1.52
CA CYS A 19 -3.51 -15.83 2.87
C CYS A 19 -4.54 -15.15 3.78
N ALA A 20 -5.30 -14.18 3.27
CA ALA A 20 -6.21 -13.36 4.06
C ALA A 20 -7.40 -14.17 4.60
N LEU A 21 -8.02 -15.03 3.81
CA LEU A 21 -9.19 -15.80 4.24
C LEU A 21 -8.92 -16.70 5.45
N PRO A 22 -7.87 -17.55 5.48
CA PRO A 22 -7.53 -18.35 6.67
C PRO A 22 -7.24 -17.51 7.90
N LEU A 23 -6.50 -16.40 7.74
CA LEU A 23 -6.17 -15.48 8.84
C LEU A 23 -7.41 -14.78 9.38
N LEU A 24 -8.31 -14.35 8.49
CA LEU A 24 -9.57 -13.70 8.86
C LEU A 24 -10.38 -14.65 9.76
N VAL A 25 -10.62 -15.88 9.35
CA VAL A 25 -11.41 -16.84 10.15
C VAL A 25 -10.69 -17.33 11.40
N LYS A 26 -9.36 -17.27 11.45
CA LYS A 26 -8.57 -17.55 12.65
C LYS A 26 -8.72 -16.47 13.73
N HIS A 27 -8.83 -15.21 13.33
CA HIS A 27 -8.80 -14.07 14.25
C HIS A 27 -10.16 -13.43 14.48
N ILE A 28 -11.11 -13.58 13.54
CA ILE A 28 -12.47 -13.03 13.60
C ILE A 28 -13.49 -14.16 13.72
N SER A 29 -14.27 -14.11 14.79
CA SER A 29 -15.39 -15.04 14.98
C SER A 29 -16.56 -14.58 14.14
N VAL A 30 -16.73 -15.15 12.97
CA VAL A 30 -17.80 -14.89 12.00
C VAL A 30 -18.37 -16.21 11.50
N PRO A 31 -19.70 -16.38 11.36
CA PRO A 31 -20.26 -17.57 10.73
C PRO A 31 -19.78 -17.69 9.28
N TYR A 32 -19.29 -18.85 8.86
CA TYR A 32 -18.80 -19.07 7.49
C TYR A 32 -19.84 -18.67 6.41
N ARG A 33 -21.13 -18.92 6.67
CA ARG A 33 -22.24 -18.53 5.76
C ARG A 33 -22.37 -17.01 5.54
N ASN A 34 -21.73 -16.21 6.39
CA ASN A 34 -21.69 -14.75 6.27
C ASN A 34 -20.49 -14.26 5.47
N ILE A 35 -19.57 -15.15 5.09
CA ILE A 35 -18.42 -14.83 4.25
C ILE A 35 -18.78 -15.15 2.80
N THR A 36 -18.57 -14.18 1.93
CA THR A 36 -18.68 -14.34 0.47
C THR A 36 -17.35 -13.99 -0.16
N VAL A 37 -16.87 -14.81 -1.09
CA VAL A 37 -15.69 -14.53 -1.92
C VAL A 37 -16.13 -14.35 -3.36
N ILE A 38 -15.66 -13.29 -4.01
CA ILE A 38 -15.85 -13.02 -5.45
C ILE A 38 -14.48 -12.96 -6.12
N ASP A 39 -14.33 -13.65 -7.25
CA ASP A 39 -13.19 -13.53 -8.15
C ASP A 39 -13.67 -13.62 -9.60
N PHE A 40 -12.99 -12.96 -10.53
CA PHE A 40 -13.32 -13.05 -11.96
C PHE A 40 -12.77 -14.32 -12.62
N VAL A 41 -11.75 -14.92 -12.03
CA VAL A 41 -11.19 -16.22 -12.42
C VAL A 41 -11.86 -17.30 -11.57
N ASP A 42 -12.09 -18.48 -12.16
CA ASP A 42 -12.64 -19.60 -11.39
C ASP A 42 -11.65 -20.05 -10.31
N LYS A 43 -12.09 -19.95 -9.06
CA LYS A 43 -11.36 -20.32 -7.84
C LYS A 43 -12.06 -21.41 -7.04
N ARG A 44 -13.00 -22.10 -7.66
CA ARG A 44 -13.87 -23.09 -6.97
C ARG A 44 -13.05 -24.22 -6.36
N GLU A 45 -12.11 -24.78 -7.09
CA GLU A 45 -11.25 -25.85 -6.60
C GLU A 45 -10.43 -25.42 -5.37
N GLU A 46 -9.81 -24.25 -5.45
CA GLU A 46 -9.01 -23.68 -4.34
C GLU A 46 -9.87 -23.38 -3.11
N LEU A 47 -11.11 -22.96 -3.32
CA LEU A 47 -12.07 -22.57 -2.27
C LEU A 47 -12.92 -23.73 -1.76
N ASP A 48 -12.85 -24.93 -2.35
CA ASP A 48 -13.68 -26.08 -1.98
C ASP A 48 -13.67 -26.39 -0.46
N PRO A 49 -12.52 -26.37 0.24
CA PRO A 49 -12.48 -26.61 1.69
C PRO A 49 -13.26 -25.58 2.51
N TRP A 50 -13.36 -24.33 2.01
CA TRP A 50 -14.09 -23.24 2.63
C TRP A 50 -15.56 -23.26 2.27
N ILE A 51 -15.89 -23.62 1.03
CA ILE A 51 -17.27 -23.79 0.54
C ILE A 51 -17.97 -24.90 1.34
N LYS A 52 -17.30 -26.01 1.57
CA LYS A 52 -17.80 -27.13 2.43
C LYS A 52 -18.09 -26.69 3.86
N LYS A 53 -17.39 -25.67 4.36
CA LYS A 53 -17.65 -25.06 5.68
C LYS A 53 -18.74 -24.00 5.68
N GLY A 54 -19.27 -23.63 4.49
CA GLY A 54 -20.36 -22.69 4.33
C GLY A 54 -20.00 -21.32 3.78
N VAL A 55 -18.74 -21.06 3.39
CA VAL A 55 -18.33 -19.85 2.65
C VAL A 55 -19.00 -19.86 1.28
N LYS A 56 -19.54 -18.73 0.85
CA LYS A 56 -20.12 -18.57 -0.48
C LYS A 56 -19.08 -18.12 -1.48
N TYR A 57 -19.11 -18.67 -2.68
CA TYR A 57 -18.22 -18.27 -3.76
C TYR A 57 -19.04 -17.93 -5.02
N PHE A 58 -18.62 -16.85 -5.69
CA PHE A 58 -19.18 -16.43 -6.97
C PHE A 58 -18.04 -16.07 -7.93
N GLN A 59 -18.08 -16.67 -9.12
CA GLN A 59 -17.23 -16.23 -10.22
C GLN A 59 -17.93 -15.05 -10.91
N GLU A 60 -17.49 -13.84 -10.64
CA GLU A 60 -18.07 -12.60 -11.19
C GLU A 60 -16.99 -11.53 -11.35
N ARG A 61 -16.99 -10.85 -12.49
CA ARG A 61 -16.14 -9.68 -12.72
C ARG A 61 -16.89 -8.42 -12.29
N ILE A 62 -16.30 -7.66 -11.37
CA ILE A 62 -16.80 -6.34 -10.98
C ILE A 62 -16.33 -5.31 -12.02
N THR A 63 -17.25 -4.45 -12.45
CA THR A 63 -17.05 -3.44 -13.47
C THR A 63 -17.74 -2.12 -13.04
N PRO A 64 -17.43 -0.97 -13.67
CA PRO A 64 -18.13 0.29 -13.39
C PRO A 64 -19.66 0.19 -13.50
N VAL A 65 -20.15 -0.69 -14.38
CA VAL A 65 -21.59 -0.83 -14.63
C VAL A 65 -22.31 -1.67 -13.58
N ASN A 66 -21.64 -2.68 -13.01
CA ASN A 66 -22.32 -3.62 -12.11
C ASN A 66 -21.93 -3.49 -10.63
N ILE A 67 -20.93 -2.67 -10.29
CA ILE A 67 -20.37 -2.55 -8.92
C ILE A 67 -21.46 -2.40 -7.86
N ALA A 68 -22.35 -1.43 -8.00
CA ALA A 68 -23.40 -1.18 -7.01
C ALA A 68 -24.34 -2.38 -6.82
N ARG A 69 -24.77 -3.01 -7.92
CA ARG A 69 -25.63 -4.20 -7.87
C ARG A 69 -24.92 -5.38 -7.23
N THR A 70 -23.66 -5.62 -7.60
CA THR A 70 -22.88 -6.74 -7.08
C THR A 70 -22.64 -6.57 -5.58
N LEU A 71 -22.21 -5.40 -5.14
CA LEU A 71 -21.97 -5.13 -3.72
C LEU A 71 -23.27 -5.28 -2.90
N SER A 72 -24.39 -4.68 -3.34
CA SER A 72 -25.68 -4.73 -2.64
C SER A 72 -26.22 -6.17 -2.49
N ARG A 73 -25.90 -7.06 -3.40
CA ARG A 73 -26.28 -8.49 -3.32
C ARG A 73 -25.57 -9.21 -2.18
N HIS A 74 -24.31 -8.88 -1.91
CA HIS A 74 -23.43 -9.68 -1.06
C HIS A 74 -23.15 -9.07 0.30
N VAL A 75 -23.24 -7.76 0.45
CA VAL A 75 -23.00 -7.05 1.71
C VAL A 75 -24.13 -6.07 2.01
N SER A 76 -24.33 -5.75 3.27
CA SER A 76 -25.38 -4.85 3.76
C SER A 76 -24.83 -3.92 4.83
N PRO A 77 -25.55 -2.86 5.25
CA PRO A 77 -25.09 -1.93 6.28
C PRO A 77 -24.49 -2.62 7.51
N GLY A 78 -23.37 -2.13 7.99
CA GLY A 78 -22.57 -2.73 9.06
C GLY A 78 -21.73 -3.94 8.63
N GLY A 79 -21.82 -4.39 7.37
CA GLY A 79 -20.93 -5.40 6.80
C GLY A 79 -19.54 -4.86 6.51
N LEU A 80 -18.66 -5.73 6.00
CA LEU A 80 -17.28 -5.42 5.67
C LEU A 80 -16.98 -5.87 4.24
N VAL A 81 -16.38 -4.98 3.46
CA VAL A 81 -15.72 -5.31 2.19
C VAL A 81 -14.21 -5.36 2.42
N VAL A 82 -13.61 -6.49 2.04
CA VAL A 82 -12.17 -6.72 2.00
C VAL A 82 -11.78 -6.80 0.53
N ASP A 83 -11.22 -5.72 0.01
CA ASP A 83 -10.88 -5.56 -1.40
C ASP A 83 -9.40 -5.87 -1.62
N LEU A 84 -9.15 -6.99 -2.27
CA LEU A 84 -7.84 -7.54 -2.58
C LEU A 84 -7.67 -7.72 -4.10
N ALA A 85 -8.57 -7.10 -4.86
CA ALA A 85 -8.57 -7.20 -6.31
C ALA A 85 -7.72 -6.11 -6.95
N TRP A 86 -7.16 -6.43 -8.09
CA TRP A 86 -6.54 -5.48 -9.00
C TRP A 86 -7.58 -4.93 -9.99
N ASN A 87 -7.43 -3.68 -10.41
CA ASN A 87 -8.31 -3.02 -11.38
C ASN A 87 -9.78 -2.86 -10.96
N ILE A 88 -10.03 -2.64 -9.67
CA ILE A 88 -11.31 -2.12 -9.21
C ILE A 88 -11.06 -0.75 -8.58
N GLU A 89 -11.65 0.30 -9.16
CA GLU A 89 -11.37 1.67 -8.73
C GLU A 89 -11.74 1.91 -7.26
N SER A 90 -10.75 2.29 -6.48
CA SER A 90 -10.90 2.49 -5.03
C SER A 90 -11.83 3.65 -4.70
N VAL A 91 -11.90 4.70 -5.53
CA VAL A 91 -12.81 5.85 -5.32
C VAL A 91 -14.26 5.41 -5.39
N SER A 92 -14.63 4.61 -6.40
CA SER A 92 -15.99 4.06 -6.57
C SER A 92 -16.36 3.12 -5.43
N MET A 93 -15.43 2.22 -5.04
CA MET A 93 -15.64 1.30 -3.92
C MET A 93 -15.85 2.03 -2.61
N LEU A 94 -14.98 2.98 -2.32
CA LEU A 94 -15.01 3.77 -1.10
C LEU A 94 -16.29 4.60 -0.99
N ASN A 95 -16.69 5.27 -2.09
CA ASN A 95 -17.93 6.05 -2.13
C ASN A 95 -19.16 5.16 -1.89
N TRP A 96 -19.25 4.02 -2.58
CA TRP A 96 -20.36 3.10 -2.38
C TRP A 96 -20.41 2.57 -0.94
N CYS A 97 -19.28 2.18 -0.37
CA CYS A 97 -19.22 1.69 1.02
C CYS A 97 -19.63 2.77 2.02
N HIS A 98 -19.21 4.02 1.83
CA HIS A 98 -19.61 5.15 2.65
C HIS A 98 -21.13 5.38 2.61
N GLU A 99 -21.72 5.50 1.41
CA GLU A 99 -23.14 5.74 1.22
C GLU A 99 -24.02 4.62 1.80
N ASN A 100 -23.54 3.37 1.71
CA ASN A 100 -24.27 2.18 2.17
C ASN A 100 -23.91 1.73 3.59
N LYS A 101 -23.11 2.52 4.34
CA LYS A 101 -22.71 2.24 5.73
C LYS A 101 -22.01 0.87 5.88
N VAL A 102 -21.13 0.55 4.93
CA VAL A 102 -20.34 -0.68 4.89
C VAL A 102 -18.90 -0.34 5.25
N LEU A 103 -18.28 -1.12 6.11
CA LEU A 103 -16.86 -1.03 6.45
C LEU A 103 -16.03 -1.44 5.22
N TYR A 104 -14.91 -0.77 4.99
CA TYR A 104 -14.05 -1.03 3.84
C TYR A 104 -12.58 -1.17 4.23
N VAL A 105 -11.89 -2.12 3.64
CA VAL A 105 -10.43 -2.25 3.72
C VAL A 105 -9.88 -2.72 2.40
N ASN A 106 -8.78 -2.08 1.95
CA ASN A 106 -8.01 -2.54 0.80
C ASN A 106 -6.50 -2.55 1.09
N THR A 107 -5.74 -3.19 0.22
CA THR A 107 -4.27 -3.26 0.29
C THR A 107 -3.59 -2.31 -0.69
N SER A 108 -4.31 -1.77 -1.67
CA SER A 108 -3.80 -0.84 -2.68
C SER A 108 -4.89 0.10 -3.17
N VAL A 109 -4.49 1.27 -3.68
CA VAL A 109 -5.39 2.22 -4.35
C VAL A 109 -5.34 1.98 -5.84
N GLU A 110 -6.45 1.48 -6.39
CA GLU A 110 -6.57 1.02 -7.76
C GLU A 110 -7.39 1.98 -8.63
N GLU A 111 -7.21 1.87 -9.95
CA GLU A 111 -8.05 2.43 -11.01
C GLU A 111 -8.70 1.29 -11.79
N TRP A 112 -9.80 1.57 -12.54
CA TRP A 112 -10.44 0.57 -13.40
C TRP A 112 -9.54 0.03 -14.48
N ASP A 113 -8.78 0.91 -15.13
CA ASP A 113 -7.77 0.57 -16.13
C ASP A 113 -6.62 1.58 -16.03
N PRO A 114 -5.51 1.20 -15.35
CA PRO A 114 -4.37 2.09 -15.19
C PRO A 114 -3.65 2.40 -16.50
N TYR A 115 -3.87 1.60 -17.55
CA TYR A 115 -3.25 1.76 -18.86
C TYR A 115 -4.10 2.53 -19.85
N ALA A 116 -5.37 2.81 -19.53
CA ALA A 116 -6.25 3.59 -20.40
C ALA A 116 -5.67 4.97 -20.68
N ASN A 117 -5.42 5.26 -21.95
CA ASN A 117 -4.84 6.52 -22.43
C ASN A 117 -3.52 6.89 -21.73
N ILE A 118 -2.72 5.92 -21.33
CA ILE A 118 -1.51 6.14 -20.52
C ILE A 118 -0.50 7.07 -21.21
N GLU A 119 -0.45 7.07 -22.54
CA GLU A 119 0.40 7.95 -23.36
C GLU A 119 -0.01 9.42 -23.28
N LYS A 120 -1.26 9.71 -22.94
CA LYS A 120 -1.80 11.07 -22.76
C LYS A 120 -1.72 11.57 -21.33
N LYS A 121 -1.56 10.65 -20.36
CA LYS A 121 -1.44 11.00 -18.94
C LYS A 121 -0.08 11.66 -18.67
N THR A 122 -0.10 12.77 -17.95
CA THR A 122 1.10 13.42 -17.43
C THR A 122 1.79 12.52 -16.37
N PRO A 123 3.06 12.74 -16.03
CA PRO A 123 3.71 12.04 -14.92
C PRO A 123 2.94 12.18 -13.61
N TYR A 124 2.32 13.33 -13.35
CA TYR A 124 1.45 13.56 -12.18
C TYR A 124 0.27 12.61 -12.16
N GLU A 125 -0.49 12.49 -13.25
CA GLU A 125 -1.67 11.62 -13.35
C GLU A 125 -1.34 10.12 -13.27
N LYS A 126 -0.07 9.75 -13.50
CA LYS A 126 0.45 8.37 -13.33
C LYS A 126 0.91 8.08 -11.90
N SER A 127 0.93 9.07 -11.01
CA SER A 127 1.45 8.93 -9.65
C SER A 127 0.41 8.39 -8.68
N LEU A 128 0.86 7.76 -7.59
CA LEU A 128 0.00 7.45 -6.44
C LEU A 128 -0.47 8.73 -5.73
N TYR A 129 0.34 9.79 -5.78
CA TYR A 129 -0.08 11.08 -5.25
C TYR A 129 -1.39 11.57 -5.88
N TYR A 130 -1.52 11.47 -7.20
CA TYR A 130 -2.77 11.80 -7.90
C TYR A 130 -3.94 10.96 -7.39
N LYS A 131 -3.77 9.65 -7.27
CA LYS A 131 -4.79 8.74 -6.72
C LYS A 131 -5.20 9.14 -5.30
N GLN A 132 -4.24 9.52 -4.44
CA GLN A 132 -4.54 10.04 -3.10
C GLN A 132 -5.33 11.35 -3.13
N MET A 133 -5.02 12.26 -4.04
CA MET A 133 -5.76 13.52 -4.18
C MET A 133 -7.21 13.29 -4.63
N GLU A 134 -7.47 12.32 -5.51
CA GLU A 134 -8.85 11.97 -5.89
C GLU A 134 -9.64 11.39 -4.70
N ILE A 135 -9.01 10.60 -3.84
CA ILE A 135 -9.62 10.12 -2.60
C ILE A 135 -9.91 11.31 -1.66
N TRP A 136 -8.97 12.22 -1.45
CA TRP A 136 -9.18 13.40 -0.61
C TRP A 136 -10.28 14.30 -1.14
N LYS A 137 -10.35 14.48 -2.44
CA LYS A 137 -11.43 15.22 -3.12
C LYS A 137 -12.79 14.54 -2.93
N LEU A 138 -12.87 13.20 -2.96
CA LEU A 138 -14.07 12.47 -2.61
C LEU A 138 -14.47 12.72 -1.15
N ILE A 139 -13.55 12.49 -0.21
CA ILE A 139 -13.81 12.61 1.23
C ILE A 139 -14.23 14.04 1.60
N SER A 140 -13.64 15.06 0.98
CA SER A 140 -14.00 16.46 1.23
C SER A 140 -15.46 16.83 0.84
N ARG A 141 -16.09 16.00 0.02
CA ARG A 141 -17.51 16.17 -0.38
C ARG A 141 -18.48 15.47 0.57
N TRP A 142 -17.97 14.57 1.41
CA TRP A 142 -18.82 13.87 2.35
C TRP A 142 -19.27 14.80 3.47
N ASN A 143 -20.57 14.73 3.79
CA ASN A 143 -21.08 15.37 4.98
C ASN A 143 -20.63 14.54 6.18
N THR A 144 -19.72 15.07 6.99
CA THR A 144 -19.17 14.44 8.19
C THR A 144 -20.14 14.49 9.34
N ASP A 145 -21.31 13.86 9.20
CA ASP A 145 -22.09 13.51 10.37
C ASP A 145 -21.40 12.34 11.09
N HIS A 146 -21.48 12.31 12.42
CA HIS A 146 -20.79 11.35 13.29
C HIS A 146 -21.19 9.86 13.10
N LYS A 147 -21.83 9.52 11.97
CA LYS A 147 -22.31 8.18 11.59
C LYS A 147 -21.59 7.58 10.39
N ALA A 148 -20.49 8.20 9.97
CA ALA A 148 -19.69 7.69 8.87
C ALA A 148 -19.06 6.33 9.21
N THR A 149 -18.98 5.45 8.22
CA THR A 149 -18.34 4.14 8.34
C THR A 149 -16.82 4.29 8.23
N THR A 150 -16.10 3.42 8.94
CA THR A 150 -14.64 3.39 8.84
C THR A 150 -14.19 2.72 7.55
N ALA A 151 -13.27 3.36 6.84
CA ALA A 151 -12.51 2.78 5.75
C ALA A 151 -11.02 2.82 6.07
N VAL A 152 -10.32 1.72 5.77
CA VAL A 152 -8.86 1.60 5.92
C VAL A 152 -8.27 1.33 4.54
N LEU A 153 -7.45 2.24 4.07
CA LEU A 153 -6.87 2.19 2.74
C LEU A 153 -5.37 1.88 2.80
N ASN A 154 -4.86 1.21 1.77
CA ASN A 154 -3.45 0.86 1.67
C ASN A 154 -2.94 0.13 2.91
N HIS A 155 -3.63 -0.92 3.35
CA HIS A 155 -3.25 -1.60 4.59
C HIS A 155 -3.02 -3.10 4.40
N GLY A 156 -1.80 -3.43 4.02
CA GLY A 156 -1.21 -4.76 3.98
C GLY A 156 0.06 -4.79 4.83
N ALA A 157 1.09 -5.47 4.37
CA ALA A 157 2.43 -5.43 4.96
C ALA A 157 3.14 -4.12 4.59
N ASN A 158 3.25 -3.85 3.30
CA ASN A 158 3.66 -2.62 2.66
C ASN A 158 2.82 -2.42 1.37
N PRO A 159 2.03 -1.38 1.31
CA PRO A 159 1.74 -0.39 2.33
C PRO A 159 0.94 -0.94 3.52
N GLY A 160 1.09 -0.28 4.67
CA GLY A 160 0.29 -0.50 5.87
C GLY A 160 1.10 -0.76 7.14
N LEU A 161 1.44 -2.02 7.44
CA LEU A 161 2.15 -2.42 8.65
C LEU A 161 3.46 -1.65 8.84
N ILE A 162 4.15 -1.32 7.78
CA ILE A 162 5.39 -0.56 7.80
C ILE A 162 5.23 0.85 8.41
N SER A 163 4.05 1.46 8.30
CA SER A 163 3.75 2.73 8.97
C SER A 163 3.73 2.57 10.50
N HIS A 164 3.31 1.41 11.00
CA HIS A 164 3.38 1.10 12.44
C HIS A 164 4.82 0.81 12.87
N PHE A 165 5.61 0.14 12.05
CA PHE A 165 7.04 -0.07 12.32
C PHE A 165 7.81 1.26 12.34
N THR A 166 7.46 2.22 11.47
CA THR A 166 8.02 3.57 11.53
C THR A 166 7.74 4.24 12.87
N LYS A 167 6.49 4.22 13.34
CA LYS A 167 6.13 4.76 14.67
C LYS A 167 6.87 4.05 15.79
N LYS A 168 6.93 2.72 15.75
CA LYS A 168 7.66 1.91 16.74
C LYS A 168 9.15 2.25 16.74
N GLY A 169 9.77 2.36 15.58
CA GLY A 169 11.18 2.75 15.44
C GLY A 169 11.47 4.14 16.02
N ILE A 170 10.58 5.12 15.80
CA ILE A 170 10.69 6.46 16.40
C ILE A 170 10.63 6.37 17.93
N ILE A 171 9.70 5.58 18.50
CA ILE A 171 9.61 5.35 19.94
C ILE A 171 10.87 4.67 20.46
N ASP A 172 11.34 3.59 19.80
CA ASP A 172 12.50 2.82 20.23
C ASP A 172 13.78 3.68 20.29
N ILE A 173 13.96 4.58 19.31
CA ILE A 173 15.07 5.54 19.30
C ILE A 173 14.94 6.49 20.49
N ALA A 174 13.77 7.04 20.77
CA ALA A 174 13.54 7.95 21.87
C ALA A 174 13.77 7.27 23.23
N GLU A 175 13.23 6.06 23.44
CA GLU A 175 13.43 5.25 24.64
C GLU A 175 14.92 4.90 24.85
N ARG A 176 15.63 4.61 23.76
CA ARG A 176 17.08 4.35 23.82
C ARG A 176 17.84 5.59 24.27
N ILE A 177 17.55 6.77 23.73
CA ILE A 177 18.16 8.04 24.11
C ILE A 177 17.90 8.34 25.59
N LEU A 178 16.68 8.13 26.08
CA LEU A 178 16.31 8.29 27.50
C LEU A 178 17.10 7.32 28.41
N LYS A 179 17.16 6.04 28.00
CA LYS A 179 17.91 5.02 28.75
C LYS A 179 19.40 5.32 28.84
N ASP A 180 19.99 5.79 27.76
CA ASP A 180 21.42 6.13 27.69
C ASP A 180 21.72 7.51 28.31
N ARG A 181 20.70 8.26 28.77
CA ARG A 181 20.79 9.63 29.28
C ARG A 181 21.57 10.57 28.33
N ALA A 182 21.32 10.39 27.04
CA ALA A 182 22.06 11.09 25.98
C ALA A 182 21.59 12.53 25.73
N VAL A 183 20.62 13.02 26.48
CA VAL A 183 20.06 14.38 26.38
C VAL A 183 19.94 15.05 27.75
N ALA A 184 19.78 16.38 27.74
CA ALA A 184 19.58 17.13 28.98
C ALA A 184 18.23 16.78 29.66
N LYS A 185 18.16 16.88 31.00
CA LYS A 185 16.92 16.57 31.76
C LYS A 185 15.66 17.30 31.27
N LYS A 186 15.82 18.51 30.74
CA LYS A 186 14.70 19.24 30.12
C LYS A 186 14.15 18.51 28.90
N ASP A 187 15.04 17.97 28.08
CA ASP A 187 14.68 17.26 26.85
C ASP A 187 14.16 15.85 27.15
N GLU A 188 14.64 15.19 28.22
CA GLU A 188 14.10 13.92 28.71
C GLU A 188 12.58 14.02 28.95
N LYS A 189 12.13 15.02 29.72
CA LYS A 189 10.72 15.27 29.99
C LYS A 189 9.88 15.55 28.75
N ILE A 190 10.46 16.22 27.76
CA ILE A 190 9.81 16.48 26.47
C ILE A 190 9.63 15.18 25.68
N LEU A 191 10.67 14.35 25.60
CA LEU A 191 10.58 13.06 24.92
C LEU A 191 9.58 12.12 25.59
N GLU A 192 9.62 12.01 26.94
CA GLU A 192 8.64 11.22 27.70
C GLU A 192 7.21 11.67 27.43
N HIS A 193 6.97 12.99 27.40
CA HIS A 193 5.66 13.55 27.08
C HIS A 193 5.23 13.19 25.65
N PHE A 194 6.11 13.32 24.65
CA PHE A 194 5.77 13.03 23.28
C PHE A 194 5.51 11.54 23.03
N ILE A 195 6.25 10.65 23.72
CA ILE A 195 5.99 9.20 23.68
C ILE A 195 4.61 8.91 24.28
N LYS A 196 4.33 9.40 25.48
CA LYS A 196 3.07 9.16 26.17
C LYS A 196 1.83 9.64 25.40
N GLU A 197 1.94 10.80 24.79
CA GLU A 197 0.83 11.43 24.04
C GLU A 197 0.84 11.05 22.55
N GLU A 198 1.69 10.10 22.13
CA GLU A 198 1.83 9.64 20.73
C GLU A 198 2.01 10.80 19.73
N LYS A 199 2.74 11.84 20.13
CA LYS A 199 3.05 13.01 19.29
C LYS A 199 4.18 12.69 18.29
N PHE A 200 3.92 11.81 17.35
CA PHE A 200 4.92 11.31 16.40
C PHE A 200 5.61 12.39 15.56
N PRO A 201 4.92 13.42 15.03
CA PRO A 201 5.58 14.50 14.30
C PRO A 201 6.60 15.26 15.17
N GLU A 202 6.18 15.68 16.38
CA GLU A 202 7.02 16.43 17.31
C GLU A 202 8.17 15.56 17.83
N LEU A 203 7.92 14.27 18.10
CA LEU A 203 8.93 13.31 18.51
C LEU A 203 9.97 13.13 17.41
N SER A 204 9.53 12.91 16.18
CA SER A 204 10.40 12.75 15.00
C SER A 204 11.27 13.99 14.78
N MET A 205 10.69 15.19 14.85
CA MET A 205 11.42 16.45 14.75
C MET A 205 12.43 16.61 15.88
N LYS A 206 12.06 16.29 17.13
CA LYS A 206 12.93 16.42 18.30
C LYS A 206 14.12 15.46 18.25
N LEU A 207 13.92 14.26 17.68
CA LEU A 207 14.98 13.29 17.44
C LEU A 207 15.89 13.67 16.26
N GLY A 208 15.54 14.69 15.49
CA GLY A 208 16.29 15.11 14.31
C GLY A 208 16.24 14.14 13.16
N ILE A 209 15.16 13.34 13.05
CA ILE A 209 14.99 12.38 11.96
C ILE A 209 14.82 13.15 10.65
N LYS A 210 15.73 12.92 9.70
CA LYS A 210 15.73 13.55 8.38
C LYS A 210 15.18 12.63 7.31
N VAL A 211 15.55 11.35 7.35
CA VAL A 211 15.22 10.36 6.30
C VAL A 211 14.67 9.09 6.94
N ILE A 212 13.65 8.56 6.33
CA ILE A 212 13.06 7.26 6.66
C ILE A 212 13.16 6.38 5.41
N HIS A 213 13.98 5.33 5.50
CA HIS A 213 14.10 4.32 4.45
C HIS A 213 13.14 3.18 4.75
N ILE A 214 12.30 2.84 3.79
CA ILE A 214 11.50 1.64 3.80
C ILE A 214 12.16 0.68 2.83
N SER A 215 12.91 -0.27 3.38
CA SER A 215 13.78 -1.13 2.59
C SER A 215 13.29 -2.56 2.62
N GLU A 216 13.13 -3.12 1.44
CA GLU A 216 12.74 -4.51 1.26
C GLU A 216 13.75 -5.22 0.35
N ARG A 217 14.24 -6.36 0.82
CA ARG A 217 15.00 -7.31 0.02
C ARG A 217 14.25 -8.63 -0.02
N ASP A 218 13.82 -9.00 -1.20
CA ASP A 218 13.22 -10.30 -1.43
C ASP A 218 14.33 -11.35 -1.52
N THR A 219 14.31 -12.30 -0.59
CA THR A 219 15.27 -13.40 -0.50
C THR A 219 14.68 -14.73 -0.95
N GLN A 220 13.49 -14.73 -1.52
CA GLN A 220 12.86 -15.94 -2.03
C GLN A 220 13.67 -16.52 -3.18
N ILE A 221 13.71 -17.84 -3.25
CA ILE A 221 14.35 -18.59 -4.31
C ILE A 221 13.33 -19.54 -4.94
N THR A 222 13.58 -19.97 -6.16
CA THR A 222 12.76 -20.97 -6.84
C THR A 222 13.61 -22.19 -7.16
N ASP A 223 13.02 -23.38 -7.06
CA ASP A 223 13.59 -24.66 -7.46
C ASP A 223 13.74 -24.81 -8.98
N LYS A 224 13.00 -24.00 -9.74
CA LYS A 224 13.00 -24.03 -11.21
C LYS A 224 13.58 -22.73 -11.75
N PRO A 225 14.66 -22.79 -12.55
CA PRO A 225 15.21 -21.61 -13.19
C PRO A 225 14.15 -20.87 -14.02
N LYS A 226 14.26 -19.54 -14.05
CA LYS A 226 13.45 -18.70 -14.96
C LYS A 226 13.74 -19.08 -16.41
N GLN A 227 12.68 -19.25 -17.19
CA GLN A 227 12.79 -19.49 -18.62
C GLN A 227 12.70 -18.18 -19.42
N VAL A 228 13.10 -18.22 -20.69
CA VAL A 228 12.84 -17.13 -21.66
C VAL A 228 11.35 -16.98 -21.83
N ASP A 229 10.89 -15.74 -22.03
CA ASP A 229 9.47 -15.39 -22.13
C ASP A 229 8.62 -15.75 -20.90
N GLU A 230 9.26 -15.87 -19.72
CA GLU A 230 8.60 -16.12 -18.46
C GLU A 230 8.82 -14.95 -17.50
N PHE A 231 7.75 -14.44 -16.91
CA PHE A 231 7.85 -13.55 -15.74
C PHE A 231 7.71 -14.38 -14.47
N VAL A 232 8.72 -14.33 -13.62
CA VAL A 232 8.72 -14.97 -12.30
C VAL A 232 8.62 -13.90 -11.25
N GLY A 233 7.65 -14.01 -10.35
CA GLY A 233 7.42 -13.08 -9.28
C GLY A 233 6.96 -13.77 -8.00
N THR A 234 6.93 -13.03 -6.89
CA THR A 234 6.58 -13.52 -5.56
C THR A 234 5.20 -13.06 -5.10
N TRP A 235 4.59 -12.15 -5.85
CA TRP A 235 3.25 -11.60 -5.61
C TRP A 235 2.57 -11.24 -6.95
N SER A 236 1.64 -10.26 -7.00
CA SER A 236 0.95 -9.85 -8.23
C SER A 236 1.93 -9.32 -9.28
N ILE A 237 2.05 -10.02 -10.40
CA ILE A 237 2.95 -9.64 -11.49
C ILE A 237 2.45 -8.41 -12.23
N GLU A 238 1.14 -8.30 -12.42
CA GLU A 238 0.50 -7.11 -13.00
C GLU A 238 0.71 -5.89 -12.10
N GLY A 239 0.54 -6.05 -10.78
CA GLY A 239 0.79 -5.00 -9.80
C GLY A 239 2.26 -4.56 -9.81
N LEU A 240 3.20 -5.50 -9.80
CA LEU A 240 4.63 -5.20 -9.87
C LEU A 240 5.02 -4.48 -11.17
N ARG A 241 4.45 -4.91 -12.30
CA ARG A 241 4.65 -4.20 -13.57
C ARG A 241 4.14 -2.77 -13.48
N GLU A 242 2.91 -2.57 -12.99
CA GLU A 242 2.31 -1.23 -12.86
C GLU A 242 3.16 -0.32 -11.97
N GLU A 243 3.60 -0.81 -10.82
CA GLU A 243 4.46 -0.06 -9.91
C GLU A 243 5.83 0.23 -10.51
N GLY A 244 6.40 -0.75 -11.22
CA GLY A 244 7.73 -0.65 -11.80
C GLY A 244 7.82 0.37 -12.95
N ILE A 245 6.81 0.43 -13.83
CA ILE A 245 6.79 1.37 -14.96
C ILE A 245 6.25 2.76 -14.61
N ALA A 246 5.61 2.90 -13.46
CA ALA A 246 5.15 4.19 -12.99
C ALA A 246 6.32 5.11 -12.59
N PRO A 247 6.11 6.43 -12.50
CA PRO A 247 7.09 7.36 -11.97
C PRO A 247 7.58 6.94 -10.58
N ALA A 248 8.89 7.08 -10.30
CA ALA A 248 9.40 6.96 -8.95
C ALA A 248 8.82 8.07 -8.07
N GLU A 249 8.39 7.74 -6.85
CA GLU A 249 7.80 8.69 -5.92
C GLU A 249 8.57 8.69 -4.59
N ILE A 250 8.84 9.88 -4.07
CA ILE A 250 9.63 10.08 -2.84
C ILE A 250 8.94 11.14 -1.99
N GLY A 251 8.62 10.84 -0.73
CA GLY A 251 8.24 11.84 0.24
C GLY A 251 9.40 12.82 0.44
N TRP A 252 9.16 14.13 0.27
CA TRP A 252 10.24 15.11 0.18
C TRP A 252 10.38 15.94 1.45
N GLY A 253 11.51 15.81 2.11
CA GLY A 253 11.78 16.41 3.42
C GLY A 253 12.03 17.92 3.36
N THR A 254 11.74 18.62 4.45
CA THR A 254 11.97 20.09 4.56
C THR A 254 13.46 20.46 4.68
N HIS A 255 14.34 19.50 4.88
CA HIS A 255 15.78 19.68 4.94
C HIS A 255 16.46 19.53 3.56
N GLU A 256 15.73 19.08 2.55
CA GLU A 256 16.23 18.95 1.20
C GLU A 256 16.32 20.32 0.54
N ASN A 257 17.50 20.66 0.03
CA ASN A 257 17.79 21.98 -0.53
C ASN A 257 17.71 22.01 -2.06
N GLU A 258 17.88 20.85 -2.70
CA GLU A 258 17.95 20.73 -4.15
C GLU A 258 17.07 19.58 -4.62
N LEU A 259 16.33 19.79 -5.70
CA LEU A 259 15.55 18.73 -6.33
C LEU A 259 16.44 17.85 -7.20
N PRO A 260 16.28 16.53 -7.17
CA PRO A 260 16.99 15.65 -8.09
C PRO A 260 16.57 15.91 -9.55
N GLU A 261 17.44 15.51 -10.47
CA GLU A 261 17.15 15.57 -11.91
C GLU A 261 15.82 14.88 -12.24
N LEU A 262 15.04 15.47 -13.13
CA LEU A 262 13.70 15.01 -13.55
C LEU A 262 12.63 15.03 -12.44
N ALA A 263 12.88 15.67 -11.31
CA ALA A 263 11.89 15.80 -10.24
C ALA A 263 10.79 16.79 -10.60
N ASN A 264 9.58 16.42 -10.24
CA ASN A 264 8.41 17.26 -10.32
C ASN A 264 7.77 17.36 -8.93
N VAL A 265 7.32 18.56 -8.57
CA VAL A 265 6.58 18.81 -7.32
C VAL A 265 5.10 18.92 -7.65
N PRO A 266 4.21 18.21 -6.95
CA PRO A 266 2.78 18.36 -7.15
C PRO A 266 2.30 19.81 -6.92
N GLU A 267 1.36 20.27 -7.72
CA GLU A 267 0.80 21.63 -7.59
C GLU A 267 -0.28 21.70 -6.52
N VAL A 268 -1.01 20.61 -6.28
CA VAL A 268 -2.16 20.54 -5.36
C VAL A 268 -1.85 19.68 -4.13
N GLY A 269 -2.67 19.81 -3.09
CA GLY A 269 -2.57 19.04 -1.86
C GLY A 269 -1.42 19.47 -0.94
N PRO A 270 -0.94 18.60 -0.05
CA PRO A 270 0.09 18.91 0.94
C PRO A 270 1.49 19.09 0.33
N ARG A 271 1.69 18.75 -0.92
CA ARG A 271 2.97 18.85 -1.65
C ARG A 271 4.13 18.23 -0.87
N ASN A 272 3.85 17.08 -0.26
CA ASN A 272 4.74 16.40 0.67
C ASN A 272 5.63 15.37 0.00
N GLN A 273 5.57 15.25 -1.31
CA GLN A 273 6.43 14.36 -2.10
C GLN A 273 6.80 14.96 -3.44
N ILE A 274 7.75 14.33 -4.10
CA ILE A 274 8.11 14.54 -5.49
C ILE A 274 7.85 13.26 -6.28
N PHE A 275 7.72 13.38 -7.59
CA PHE A 275 7.74 12.27 -8.52
C PHE A 275 8.73 12.56 -9.65
N LEU A 276 9.41 11.51 -10.12
CA LEU A 276 10.41 11.66 -11.17
C LEU A 276 9.79 11.33 -12.53
N SER A 277 10.16 12.08 -13.57
CA SER A 277 9.86 11.71 -14.96
C SER A 277 10.73 10.53 -15.41
N ARG A 278 10.86 9.52 -14.52
CA ARG A 278 11.62 8.28 -14.70
C ARG A 278 10.88 7.15 -13.99
N MET A 279 10.81 5.99 -14.62
CA MET A 279 10.17 4.80 -14.04
C MET A 279 10.86 4.37 -12.73
N GLY A 280 10.06 3.87 -11.78
CA GLY A 280 10.57 3.36 -10.50
C GLY A 280 11.61 2.25 -10.67
N MET A 281 11.35 1.30 -11.58
CA MET A 281 12.30 0.22 -11.87
C MET A 281 13.63 0.67 -12.50
N ASN A 282 13.72 1.91 -12.96
CA ASN A 282 14.92 2.52 -13.52
C ASN A 282 15.55 3.57 -12.57
N THR A 283 15.02 3.72 -11.36
CA THR A 283 15.49 4.64 -10.33
C THR A 283 15.97 3.83 -9.13
N TRP A 284 17.21 4.03 -8.72
CA TRP A 284 17.85 3.21 -7.70
C TRP A 284 18.35 4.08 -6.55
N VAL A 285 18.20 3.57 -5.33
CA VAL A 285 18.70 4.20 -4.10
C VAL A 285 19.47 3.19 -3.27
N ARG A 286 20.45 3.72 -2.55
CA ARG A 286 21.21 2.98 -1.56
C ARG A 286 20.45 2.98 -0.23
N SER A 287 20.29 1.82 0.37
CA SER A 287 19.58 1.64 1.63
C SER A 287 20.15 0.47 2.44
N TRP A 288 19.52 0.12 3.55
CA TRP A 288 19.94 -0.96 4.44
C TRP A 288 18.77 -1.88 4.79
N VAL A 289 19.10 -3.14 4.97
CA VAL A 289 18.27 -4.18 5.60
C VAL A 289 19.09 -4.84 6.71
N PRO A 290 18.51 -5.67 7.59
CA PRO A 290 19.26 -6.27 8.71
C PRO A 290 20.55 -6.99 8.33
N TYR A 291 20.65 -7.49 7.11
CA TYR A 291 21.83 -8.21 6.62
C TYR A 291 22.85 -7.34 5.88
N GLY A 292 22.66 -6.02 5.85
CA GLY A 292 23.61 -5.10 5.25
C GLY A 292 23.02 -4.14 4.23
N GLU A 293 23.89 -3.57 3.43
CA GLU A 293 23.53 -2.59 2.40
C GLU A 293 22.77 -3.26 1.24
N VAL A 294 21.83 -2.53 0.69
CA VAL A 294 21.06 -2.89 -0.49
C VAL A 294 20.93 -1.71 -1.43
N VAL A 295 21.00 -1.97 -2.73
CA VAL A 295 20.62 -1.00 -3.76
C VAL A 295 19.28 -1.42 -4.31
N GLY A 296 18.24 -0.67 -4.00
CA GLY A 296 16.87 -1.00 -4.35
C GLY A 296 16.25 -0.02 -5.33
N MET A 297 15.24 -0.48 -6.05
CA MET A 297 14.42 0.35 -6.94
C MET A 297 13.52 1.27 -6.11
N VAL A 298 13.38 2.52 -6.52
CA VAL A 298 12.40 3.47 -5.96
C VAL A 298 11.09 3.30 -6.73
N ILE A 299 10.42 2.21 -6.50
CA ILE A 299 9.06 2.05 -7.03
C ILE A 299 8.09 2.92 -6.24
N ARG A 300 7.01 3.36 -6.89
CA ARG A 300 6.00 4.16 -6.20
C ARG A 300 5.35 3.36 -5.09
N HIS A 301 5.22 3.97 -3.91
CA HIS A 301 4.63 3.32 -2.74
C HIS A 301 3.89 4.33 -1.86
N ALA A 302 2.78 3.90 -1.26
CA ALA A 302 1.89 4.80 -0.52
C ALA A 302 2.57 5.47 0.69
N GLU A 303 3.61 4.87 1.26
CA GLU A 303 4.33 5.42 2.40
C GLU A 303 5.07 6.71 2.08
N ALA A 304 5.51 6.92 0.85
CA ALA A 304 6.09 8.19 0.42
C ALA A 304 5.14 9.35 0.72
N PHE A 305 3.83 9.14 0.51
CA PHE A 305 2.78 10.09 0.85
C PHE A 305 2.39 10.02 2.33
N THR A 306 1.95 8.85 2.80
CA THR A 306 1.24 8.73 4.08
C THR A 306 2.14 8.97 5.29
N ILE A 307 3.38 8.50 5.28
CA ILE A 307 4.33 8.73 6.37
C ILE A 307 4.84 10.16 6.35
N SER A 308 5.21 10.70 5.18
CA SER A 308 5.69 12.07 5.07
C SER A 308 4.61 13.08 5.47
N ASP A 309 3.34 12.86 5.06
CA ASP A 309 2.22 13.70 5.45
C ASP A 309 1.96 13.62 6.96
N ARG A 310 1.86 12.41 7.50
CA ARG A 310 1.59 12.18 8.94
C ARG A 310 2.64 12.77 9.86
N LEU A 311 3.91 12.80 9.44
CA LEU A 311 5.00 13.36 10.22
C LEU A 311 5.27 14.83 9.93
N THR A 312 4.48 15.49 9.07
CA THR A 312 4.64 16.91 8.78
C THR A 312 4.12 17.78 9.92
N ILE A 313 4.94 18.73 10.35
CA ILE A 313 4.51 19.79 11.27
C ILE A 313 4.28 21.07 10.47
N TRP A 314 3.06 21.56 10.56
CA TRP A 314 2.63 22.80 9.90
C TRP A 314 2.66 24.00 10.85
N ARG A 315 3.15 25.13 10.40
CA ARG A 315 3.03 26.42 11.11
C ARG A 315 2.66 27.51 10.12
N LYS A 316 1.53 28.18 10.33
CA LYS A 316 1.04 29.25 9.46
C LYS A 316 1.00 28.86 7.97
N GLY A 317 0.49 27.67 7.66
CA GLY A 317 0.38 27.15 6.29
C GLY A 317 1.68 26.69 5.64
N ARG A 318 2.83 26.73 6.37
CA ARG A 318 4.13 26.24 5.88
C ARG A 318 4.56 24.99 6.67
N ALA A 319 5.03 23.98 5.96
CA ALA A 319 5.68 22.84 6.59
C ALA A 319 7.02 23.29 7.19
N ILE A 320 7.17 23.18 8.52
CA ILE A 320 8.41 23.52 9.22
C ILE A 320 9.29 22.31 9.50
N TYR A 321 8.69 21.12 9.44
CA TYR A 321 9.38 19.85 9.55
C TYR A 321 8.62 18.79 8.73
N ARG A 322 9.40 18.00 8.03
CA ARG A 322 8.95 16.79 7.32
C ARG A 322 10.20 15.96 7.01
N PRO A 323 10.23 14.65 7.29
CA PRO A 323 11.32 13.79 6.84
C PRO A 323 11.16 13.44 5.35
N THR A 324 12.27 13.13 4.68
CA THR A 324 12.26 12.42 3.40
C THR A 324 11.87 10.96 3.64
N VAL A 325 10.98 10.42 2.82
CA VAL A 325 10.50 9.03 2.93
C VAL A 325 10.55 8.37 1.57
N HIS A 326 11.24 7.26 1.44
CA HIS A 326 11.25 6.51 0.19
C HIS A 326 11.26 5.00 0.42
N TYR A 327 10.75 4.30 -0.58
CA TYR A 327 10.79 2.86 -0.66
C TYR A 327 12.00 2.41 -1.50
N ALA A 328 12.69 1.38 -1.05
CA ALA A 328 13.83 0.78 -1.73
C ALA A 328 13.60 -0.73 -1.83
N TYR A 329 13.19 -1.18 -3.00
CA TYR A 329 12.85 -2.57 -3.26
C TYR A 329 13.94 -3.28 -4.06
N MET A 330 14.48 -4.34 -3.51
CA MET A 330 15.40 -5.25 -4.20
C MET A 330 14.69 -6.61 -4.35
N PRO A 331 14.11 -6.92 -5.53
CA PRO A 331 13.45 -8.19 -5.78
C PRO A 331 14.43 -9.35 -5.80
N CYS A 332 13.92 -10.58 -5.73
CA CYS A 332 14.74 -11.78 -5.94
C CYS A 332 15.32 -11.81 -7.38
N ASN A 333 16.34 -12.60 -7.57
CA ASN A 333 17.11 -12.64 -8.83
C ASN A 333 16.24 -12.97 -10.04
N GLU A 334 15.30 -13.89 -9.91
CA GLU A 334 14.39 -14.31 -10.98
C GLU A 334 13.40 -13.19 -11.36
N THR A 335 12.90 -12.47 -10.36
CA THR A 335 12.05 -11.30 -10.58
C THR A 335 12.83 -10.15 -11.21
N LEU A 336 14.05 -9.90 -10.74
CA LEU A 336 14.92 -8.88 -11.33
C LEU A 336 15.24 -9.20 -12.79
N SER A 337 15.58 -10.45 -13.11
CA SER A 337 15.78 -10.93 -14.48
C SER A 337 14.53 -10.77 -15.34
N SER A 338 13.35 -11.02 -14.76
CA SER A 338 12.06 -10.84 -15.45
C SER A 338 11.78 -9.38 -15.77
N LEU A 339 12.13 -8.46 -14.87
CA LEU A 339 12.02 -7.01 -15.10
C LEU A 339 13.00 -6.52 -16.20
N TYR A 340 14.21 -7.07 -16.27
CA TYR A 340 15.13 -6.75 -17.36
C TYR A 340 14.59 -7.23 -18.71
N GLU A 341 14.04 -8.43 -18.78
CA GLU A 341 13.39 -8.95 -19.98
C GLU A 341 12.15 -8.12 -20.37
N LEU A 342 11.32 -7.72 -19.38
CA LEU A 342 10.19 -6.81 -19.58
C LEU A 342 10.62 -5.52 -20.28
N ARG A 343 11.76 -4.94 -19.89
CA ARG A 343 12.32 -3.75 -20.53
C ARG A 343 12.66 -4.00 -22.01
N CYS A 344 13.22 -5.17 -22.33
CA CYS A 344 13.54 -5.55 -23.72
C CYS A 344 12.28 -5.78 -24.57
N ARG A 345 11.12 -5.97 -23.94
CA ARG A 345 9.82 -6.18 -24.57
C ARG A 345 8.94 -4.91 -24.57
N ASN A 346 9.54 -3.74 -24.56
CA ASN A 346 8.82 -2.46 -24.48
C ASN A 346 7.81 -2.40 -23.31
N TYR A 347 8.16 -3.04 -22.19
CA TYR A 347 7.33 -3.13 -20.98
C TYR A 347 6.02 -3.92 -21.15
N GLU A 348 5.92 -4.77 -22.15
CA GLU A 348 4.86 -5.77 -22.29
C GLU A 348 5.20 -7.02 -21.48
N LEU A 349 4.21 -7.55 -20.76
CA LEU A 349 4.41 -8.76 -19.95
C LEU A 349 4.79 -9.96 -20.83
N GLN A 350 5.63 -10.81 -20.27
CA GLN A 350 5.96 -12.10 -20.83
C GLN A 350 4.69 -12.97 -20.95
N PRO A 351 4.58 -13.81 -22.00
CA PRO A 351 3.41 -14.66 -22.21
C PRO A 351 3.23 -15.73 -21.14
N LYS A 352 4.31 -16.10 -20.44
CA LYS A 352 4.27 -17.06 -19.33
C LYS A 352 4.45 -16.32 -18.02
N ILE A 353 3.60 -16.63 -17.04
CA ILE A 353 3.63 -16.05 -15.70
C ILE A 353 3.76 -17.16 -14.68
N ARG A 354 4.72 -17.04 -13.76
CA ARG A 354 4.87 -17.95 -12.65
C ARG A 354 5.05 -17.16 -11.35
N ILE A 355 4.15 -17.46 -10.40
CA ILE A 355 4.28 -16.94 -9.04
C ILE A 355 4.90 -18.05 -8.19
N THR A 356 6.03 -17.76 -7.54
CA THR A 356 6.71 -18.69 -6.64
C THR A 356 6.25 -18.44 -5.22
N PHE A 357 5.73 -19.48 -4.57
CA PHE A 357 5.51 -19.47 -3.13
C PHE A 357 6.55 -20.39 -2.51
N LEU A 358 7.32 -19.89 -1.56
CA LEU A 358 8.00 -20.76 -0.61
C LEU A 358 6.92 -21.25 0.35
N LEU A 359 6.41 -22.44 0.09
CA LEU A 359 5.71 -23.23 1.10
C LEU A 359 6.80 -23.89 1.94
N ASN A 360 7.11 -23.31 3.10
CA ASN A 360 7.74 -24.03 4.19
C ASN A 360 6.67 -24.57 5.12
#